data_16d0c7ae40646ef94d2460c07aba8660
#
_entry.id   16d0c7ae40646ef94d2460c07aba8660
#
_cell.length_a   1.000
_cell.length_b   1.000
_cell.length_c   1.000
_cell.angle_alpha   90.00
_cell.angle_beta   90.00
_cell.angle_gamma   90.00
#
_symmetry.space_group_name_H-M   'P 1'
#
loop_
_entity.id
_entity.type
_entity.pdbx_description
1 polymer ?
#
loop_
_entity_poly.entity_id
_entity_poly.type
_entity_poly.pdbx_seq_one_letter_code
_entity_poly.pdbx_strand_id
1 'polypeptide(L)'
;MKMKSLNRVSLLGHLVADPEVRSTQNGNSVANFAIATNRKWKNASGEVKGETDFHRVVAWRKLGQLCGEYLKKGSSVYVEGQLRNRSYDTDAGEKRFTTEIIAKDVNILTWKKGEKGAVDADVQPLNKEEESEE
;
A
#
# COMPACT_ATOMS: atom_id res chain seq x y z
N MET A 1 -7.85 -1.52 35.38
CA MET A 1 -8.27 -2.24 34.17
C MET A 1 -7.44 -1.82 32.97
N LYS A 2 -6.96 -2.79 32.25
CA LYS A 2 -6.19 -2.49 31.06
C LYS A 2 -7.08 -2.46 29.85
N MET A 3 -6.93 -1.42 29.06
CA MET A 3 -7.64 -1.32 27.80
C MET A 3 -6.74 -1.83 26.70
N LYS A 4 -7.34 -2.57 25.80
CA LYS A 4 -6.62 -3.08 24.65
C LYS A 4 -7.13 -2.42 23.40
N SER A 5 -6.23 -2.14 22.50
CA SER A 5 -6.57 -1.55 21.22
C SER A 5 -6.00 -2.40 20.11
N LEU A 6 -6.64 -2.32 18.98
CA LEU A 6 -6.15 -3.00 17.79
C LEU A 6 -6.11 -2.01 16.66
N ASN A 7 -4.97 -1.95 15.98
CA ASN A 7 -4.79 -1.08 14.83
C ASN A 7 -4.07 -1.89 13.77
N ARG A 8 -4.83 -2.35 12.79
CA ARG A 8 -4.29 -3.26 11.78
C ARG A 8 -4.98 -3.02 10.46
N VAL A 9 -4.18 -2.97 9.41
CA VAL A 9 -4.67 -2.76 8.05
C VAL A 9 -4.03 -3.80 7.15
N SER A 10 -4.84 -4.39 6.29
CA SER A 10 -4.36 -5.28 5.24
C SER A 10 -4.92 -4.79 3.92
N LEU A 11 -4.05 -4.61 2.94
CA LEU A 11 -4.44 -4.14 1.63
C LEU A 11 -3.85 -5.02 0.55
N LEU A 12 -4.65 -5.29 -0.45
CA LEU A 12 -4.19 -5.96 -1.66
C LEU A 12 -4.58 -5.06 -2.82
N GLY A 13 -3.60 -4.58 -3.55
CA GLY A 13 -3.86 -3.67 -4.65
C GLY A 13 -2.62 -3.46 -5.48
N HIS A 14 -2.60 -2.37 -6.21
CA HIS A 14 -1.44 -2.09 -7.07
C HIS A 14 -0.98 -0.66 -6.91
N LEU A 15 0.30 -0.44 -7.19
CA LEU A 15 0.89 0.88 -7.08
C LEU A 15 0.44 1.76 -8.22
N VAL A 16 0.13 3.01 -7.91
CA VAL A 16 -0.30 3.97 -8.92
C VAL A 16 0.87 4.72 -9.54
N ALA A 17 2.04 4.66 -8.89
CA ALA A 17 3.24 5.32 -9.38
C ALA A 17 4.43 4.65 -8.72
N ASP A 18 5.63 4.96 -9.22
CA ASP A 18 6.84 4.45 -8.59
C ASP A 18 6.96 4.97 -7.17
N PRO A 19 7.51 4.17 -6.25
CA PRO A 19 7.72 4.65 -4.87
C PRO A 19 8.69 5.81 -4.84
N GLU A 20 8.43 6.73 -3.94
CA GLU A 20 9.36 7.83 -3.69
C GLU A 20 10.19 7.46 -2.48
N VAL A 21 11.51 7.40 -2.67
CA VAL A 21 12.41 6.98 -1.61
C VAL A 21 13.26 8.16 -1.18
N ARG A 22 13.35 8.36 0.12
CA ARG A 22 14.14 9.43 0.70
C ARG A 22 14.98 8.89 1.84
N SER A 23 16.03 9.62 2.17
CA SER A 23 16.83 9.34 3.35
C SER A 23 16.56 10.39 4.40
N THR A 24 16.40 9.94 5.63
CA THR A 24 16.23 10.87 6.75
C THR A 24 17.59 11.35 7.20
N GLN A 25 17.60 12.31 8.12
CA GLN A 25 18.85 12.85 8.65
C GLN A 25 19.68 11.80 9.34
N ASN A 26 19.02 10.79 9.88
CA ASN A 26 19.71 9.70 10.55
C ASN A 26 20.19 8.62 9.60
N GLY A 27 20.01 8.83 8.30
CA GLY A 27 20.45 7.86 7.33
C GLY A 27 19.49 6.72 7.08
N ASN A 28 18.30 6.79 7.64
CA ASN A 28 17.29 5.77 7.41
C ASN A 28 16.55 6.02 6.12
N SER A 29 16.24 4.96 5.42
CA SER A 29 15.44 5.05 4.20
C SER A 29 13.96 5.07 4.54
N VAL A 30 13.21 5.82 3.76
CA VAL A 30 11.76 5.83 3.87
C VAL A 30 11.19 5.85 2.46
N ALA A 31 10.27 4.93 2.19
CA ALA A 31 9.60 4.85 0.91
C ALA A 31 8.14 5.23 1.08
N ASN A 32 7.65 6.07 0.18
CA ASN A 32 6.26 6.50 0.16
C ASN A 32 5.65 6.05 -1.15
N PHE A 33 4.49 5.42 -1.08
CA PHE A 33 3.79 5.03 -2.28
C PHE A 33 2.30 4.93 -2.00
N ALA A 34 1.51 4.92 -3.05
CA ALA A 34 0.07 4.81 -2.94
C ALA A 34 -0.40 3.53 -3.59
N ILE A 35 -1.31 2.86 -2.94
CA ILE A 35 -1.91 1.64 -3.43
C ILE A 35 -3.35 1.92 -3.81
N ALA A 36 -3.76 1.46 -4.98
CA ALA A 36 -5.13 1.58 -5.44
C ALA A 36 -5.87 0.29 -5.17
N THR A 37 -7.05 0.41 -4.59
CA THR A 37 -7.96 -0.71 -4.43
C THR A 37 -9.28 -0.32 -5.07
N ASN A 38 -9.86 -1.26 -5.79
CA ASN A 38 -11.07 -1.00 -6.55
C ASN A 38 -12.29 -1.55 -5.85
N ARG A 39 -13.36 -0.79 -5.88
CA ARG A 39 -14.66 -1.22 -5.34
C ARG A 39 -15.66 -1.25 -6.46
N LYS A 40 -16.50 -2.27 -6.48
CA LYS A 40 -17.60 -2.36 -7.42
C LYS A 40 -18.87 -2.71 -6.68
N TRP A 41 -19.96 -2.13 -7.10
CA TRP A 41 -21.25 -2.43 -6.51
C TRP A 41 -22.35 -2.17 -7.52
N LYS A 42 -23.53 -2.69 -7.24
CA LYS A 42 -24.71 -2.42 -8.03
C LYS A 42 -25.61 -1.45 -7.31
N ASN A 43 -26.11 -0.46 -8.05
CA ASN A 43 -27.04 0.47 -7.45
C ASN A 43 -28.47 -0.08 -7.54
N ALA A 44 -29.44 0.71 -7.07
CA ALA A 44 -30.82 0.27 -7.05
C ALA A 44 -31.38 0.00 -8.44
N SER A 45 -30.83 0.62 -9.45
CA SER A 45 -31.26 0.43 -10.85
C SER A 45 -30.60 -0.78 -11.49
N GLY A 46 -29.75 -1.49 -10.79
CA GLY A 46 -29.03 -2.62 -11.36
C GLY A 46 -27.78 -2.26 -12.12
N GLU A 47 -27.40 -1.01 -12.14
CA GLU A 47 -26.19 -0.58 -12.81
C GLU A 47 -24.95 -0.91 -11.97
N VAL A 48 -23.87 -1.31 -12.64
CA VAL A 48 -22.63 -1.58 -11.96
C VAL A 48 -21.84 -0.29 -11.87
N LYS A 49 -21.49 0.09 -10.66
CA LYS A 49 -20.69 1.27 -10.39
C LYS A 49 -19.33 0.84 -9.88
N GLY A 50 -18.34 1.67 -10.10
CA GLY A 50 -17.01 1.37 -9.62
C GLY A 50 -16.31 2.61 -9.13
N GLU A 51 -15.44 2.42 -8.15
CA GLU A 51 -14.67 3.51 -7.59
C GLU A 51 -13.33 2.98 -7.12
N THR A 52 -12.31 3.83 -7.20
CA THR A 52 -10.98 3.46 -6.79
C THR A 52 -10.60 4.28 -5.56
N ASP A 53 -10.13 3.59 -4.54
CA ASP A 53 -9.61 4.25 -3.34
C ASP A 53 -8.09 4.20 -3.39
N PHE A 54 -7.48 5.28 -2.96
CA PHE A 54 -6.02 5.40 -2.92
C PHE A 54 -5.56 5.46 -1.49
N HIS A 55 -4.60 4.62 -1.14
CA HIS A 55 -4.11 4.51 0.22
C HIS A 55 -2.63 4.85 0.26
N ARG A 56 -2.27 5.77 1.13
CA ARG A 56 -0.88 6.17 1.27
C ARG A 56 -0.16 5.24 2.22
N VAL A 57 0.96 4.70 1.77
CA VAL A 57 1.74 3.74 2.53
C VAL A 57 3.15 4.29 2.73
N VAL A 58 3.65 4.12 3.93
CA VAL A 58 5.01 4.52 4.29
C VAL A 58 5.75 3.29 4.80
N ALA A 59 6.91 3.03 4.22
CA ALA A 59 7.74 1.90 4.63
C ALA A 59 9.11 2.42 5.04
N TRP A 60 9.56 2.00 6.22
CA TRP A 60 10.78 2.51 6.83
C TRP A 60 11.93 1.51 6.77
N ARG A 61 13.15 2.05 6.72
CA ARG A 61 14.39 1.29 6.87
C ARG A 61 14.51 0.22 5.81
N LYS A 62 14.82 -1.00 6.21
CA LYS A 62 15.01 -2.09 5.25
C LYS A 62 13.81 -2.31 4.37
N LEU A 63 12.64 -2.25 4.95
CA LEU A 63 11.43 -2.43 4.18
C LEU A 63 11.28 -1.32 3.15
N GLY A 64 11.64 -0.09 3.53
CA GLY A 64 11.63 1.02 2.59
C GLY A 64 12.60 0.82 1.46
N GLN A 65 13.80 0.30 1.76
CA GLN A 65 14.78 0.01 0.73
C GLN A 65 14.27 -1.04 -0.24
N LEU A 66 13.68 -2.09 0.29
CA LEU A 66 13.13 -3.15 -0.55
C LEU A 66 12.04 -2.62 -1.46
N CYS A 67 11.15 -1.81 -0.91
CA CYS A 67 10.08 -1.23 -1.72
C CYS A 67 10.64 -0.38 -2.84
N GLY A 68 11.67 0.41 -2.53
CA GLY A 68 12.29 1.26 -3.53
C GLY A 68 12.97 0.48 -4.64
N GLU A 69 13.53 -0.69 -4.29
CA GLU A 69 14.24 -1.49 -5.27
C GLU A 69 13.31 -2.29 -6.17
N TYR A 70 12.23 -2.82 -5.60
CA TYR A 70 11.45 -3.82 -6.32
C TYR A 70 10.07 -3.36 -6.76
N LEU A 71 9.53 -2.32 -6.15
CA LEU A 71 8.19 -1.86 -6.51
C LEU A 71 8.25 -0.84 -7.64
N LYS A 72 7.24 -0.89 -8.49
CA LYS A 72 7.09 0.03 -9.61
C LYS A 72 5.64 0.31 -9.82
N LYS A 73 5.38 1.35 -10.59
CA LYS A 73 4.02 1.63 -11.02
C LYS A 73 3.41 0.36 -11.61
N GLY A 74 2.24 0.00 -11.12
CA GLY A 74 1.53 -1.17 -11.59
C GLY A 74 1.82 -2.45 -10.84
N SER A 75 2.81 -2.44 -9.95
CA SER A 75 3.11 -3.64 -9.15
C SER A 75 1.91 -4.01 -8.30
N SER A 76 1.61 -5.30 -8.25
CA SER A 76 0.59 -5.83 -7.34
C SER A 76 1.25 -6.20 -6.03
N VAL A 77 0.67 -5.74 -4.94
CA VAL A 77 1.29 -5.93 -3.63
C VAL A 77 0.24 -6.21 -2.58
N TYR A 78 0.66 -6.93 -1.57
CA TYR A 78 -0.10 -7.12 -0.34
C TYR A 78 0.67 -6.42 0.76
N VAL A 79 0.01 -5.49 1.45
CA VAL A 79 0.63 -4.71 2.51
C VAL A 79 -0.10 -4.93 3.80
N GLU A 80 0.65 -5.14 4.85
CA GLU A 80 0.10 -5.25 6.19
C GLU A 80 0.77 -4.21 7.06
N GLY A 81 -0.02 -3.51 7.87
CA GLY A 81 0.52 -2.48 8.73
C GLY A 81 -0.52 -1.90 9.64
N GLN A 82 -0.31 -0.67 10.02
CA GLN A 82 -1.23 0.02 10.92
C GLN A 82 -1.49 1.43 10.42
N LEU A 83 -2.64 1.95 10.79
CA LEU A 83 -2.99 3.31 10.46
C LEU A 83 -2.26 4.27 11.38
N ARG A 84 -1.86 5.40 10.83
CA ARG A 84 -1.29 6.47 11.63
C ARG A 84 -1.86 7.79 11.13
N ASN A 85 -2.32 8.58 12.06
CA ASN A 85 -2.80 9.92 11.76
C ASN A 85 -1.69 10.91 12.07
N ARG A 86 -1.52 11.84 11.15
CA ARG A 86 -0.50 12.86 11.30
C ARG A 86 -1.14 14.21 11.01
N SER A 87 -0.77 15.22 11.77
CA SER A 87 -1.25 16.57 11.52
C SER A 87 -0.09 17.45 11.08
N TYR A 88 -0.40 18.42 10.27
CA TYR A 88 0.57 19.41 9.86
C TYR A 88 -0.13 20.74 9.65
N ASP A 89 0.65 21.83 9.73
CA ASP A 89 0.12 23.15 9.53
C ASP A 89 0.36 23.61 8.11
N THR A 90 -0.66 24.25 7.53
CA THR A 90 -0.52 24.80 6.20
C THR A 90 0.06 26.19 6.30
N ASP A 91 0.46 26.76 5.16
CA ASP A 91 0.96 28.11 5.10
C ASP A 91 -0.07 29.13 5.56
N ALA A 92 -1.34 28.79 5.42
CA ALA A 92 -2.43 29.66 5.85
C ALA A 92 -2.71 29.55 7.33
N GLY A 93 -1.95 28.74 8.06
CA GLY A 93 -2.15 28.57 9.49
C GLY A 93 -3.22 27.58 9.87
N GLU A 94 -3.74 26.85 8.91
CA GLU A 94 -4.74 25.84 9.18
C GLU A 94 -4.08 24.51 9.53
N LYS A 95 -4.73 23.77 10.40
CA LYS A 95 -4.27 22.44 10.76
C LYS A 95 -4.93 21.41 9.86
N ARG A 96 -4.10 20.60 9.24
CA ARG A 96 -4.58 19.53 8.36
C ARG A 96 -4.18 18.19 8.89
N PHE A 97 -5.00 17.21 8.59
CA PHE A 97 -4.74 15.83 9.04
C PHE A 97 -4.60 14.93 7.83
N THR A 98 -3.72 13.98 7.96
CA THR A 98 -3.59 12.96 6.93
C THR A 98 -3.47 11.61 7.62
N THR A 99 -4.02 10.60 6.97
CA THR A 99 -3.97 9.24 7.48
C THR A 99 -3.12 8.43 6.51
N GLU A 100 -2.16 7.72 7.06
CA GLU A 100 -1.30 6.88 6.25
C GLU A 100 -1.14 5.53 6.90
N ILE A 101 -0.67 4.58 6.13
CA ILE A 101 -0.45 3.22 6.61
C ILE A 101 1.04 3.03 6.78
N ILE A 102 1.45 2.68 7.99
CA ILE A 102 2.85 2.36 8.25
C ILE A 102 3.00 0.87 8.01
N ALA A 103 3.72 0.52 6.97
CA ALA A 103 3.86 -0.86 6.56
C ALA A 103 4.73 -1.63 7.54
N LYS A 104 4.29 -2.82 7.90
CA LYS A 104 5.09 -3.76 8.66
C LYS A 104 5.59 -4.87 7.76
N ASP A 105 4.82 -5.17 6.73
CA ASP A 105 5.16 -6.25 5.82
C ASP A 105 4.64 -5.91 4.45
N VAL A 106 5.42 -6.18 3.43
CA VAL A 106 5.04 -5.93 2.05
C VAL A 106 5.40 -7.16 1.24
N ASN A 107 4.41 -7.74 0.58
CA ASN A 107 4.64 -8.88 -0.29
C ASN A 107 4.36 -8.48 -1.72
N ILE A 108 5.34 -8.66 -2.57
CA ILE A 108 5.23 -8.28 -3.96
C ILE A 108 4.70 -9.48 -4.73
N LEU A 109 3.57 -9.27 -5.41
CA LEU A 109 2.89 -10.36 -6.09
C LEU A 109 3.17 -10.39 -7.57
N THR A 110 3.67 -9.29 -8.13
CA THR A 110 4.01 -9.22 -9.54
C THR A 110 5.49 -8.94 -9.69
N TRP A 111 6.17 -9.76 -10.45
CA TRP A 111 7.60 -9.59 -10.73
C TRP A 111 7.80 -9.42 -12.20
N LYS A 112 8.83 -8.69 -12.56
CA LYS A 112 9.23 -8.61 -13.95
C LYS A 112 9.68 -9.97 -14.42
N LYS A 113 9.43 -10.22 -15.69
CA LYS A 113 9.93 -11.44 -16.30
C LYS A 113 11.44 -11.51 -16.14
N GLY A 114 11.92 -12.61 -15.63
CA GLY A 114 13.34 -12.79 -15.42
C GLY A 114 13.84 -12.41 -14.05
N GLU A 115 13.06 -11.72 -13.26
CA GLU A 115 13.44 -11.38 -11.91
C GLU A 115 13.13 -12.54 -10.99
N LYS A 116 14.05 -12.79 -10.09
CA LYS A 116 13.88 -13.89 -9.16
C LYS A 116 13.87 -13.37 -7.75
N GLY A 117 12.95 -12.54 -7.46
CA GLY A 117 12.84 -12.08 -6.11
C GLY A 117 12.52 -13.24 -5.18
N ALA A 118 12.26 -12.89 -3.97
CA ALA A 118 11.92 -13.89 -2.97
C ALA A 118 10.53 -14.45 -3.15
N VAL A 119 9.95 -14.23 -4.29
CA VAL A 119 8.59 -14.68 -4.55
C VAL A 119 8.55 -16.18 -4.54
N ASP A 120 7.65 -16.70 -3.76
CA ASP A 120 7.40 -18.10 -3.74
C ASP A 120 6.25 -18.42 -4.64
N ALA A 121 6.21 -19.66 -5.07
CA ALA A 121 5.12 -20.14 -5.87
C ALA A 121 3.79 -19.98 -5.13
N ASP A 122 3.85 -19.86 -3.85
CA ASP A 122 2.64 -19.74 -3.02
C ASP A 122 1.87 -18.47 -3.27
N VAL A 123 2.54 -17.47 -3.80
CA VAL A 123 1.91 -16.17 -3.98
C VAL A 123 1.00 -16.13 -5.19
N GLN A 124 1.32 -16.91 -6.18
CA GLN A 124 0.62 -16.83 -7.44
C GLN A 124 -0.86 -17.18 -7.43
N PRO A 125 -1.27 -18.22 -6.73
CA PRO A 125 -2.67 -18.61 -6.80
C PRO A 125 -3.64 -17.52 -6.41
N LEU A 126 -3.27 -16.73 -5.43
CA LEU A 126 -4.15 -15.65 -4.99
C LEU A 126 -4.40 -14.66 -6.11
N ASN A 127 -3.35 -14.29 -6.80
CA ASN A 127 -3.45 -13.32 -7.87
C ASN A 127 -4.33 -13.82 -9.01
N LYS A 128 -4.16 -15.07 -9.37
CA LYS A 128 -4.95 -15.65 -10.44
C LYS A 128 -6.41 -15.76 -10.10
N GLU A 129 -6.70 -16.09 -8.87
CA GLU A 129 -8.07 -16.24 -8.46
C GLU A 129 -8.82 -14.92 -8.56
N GLU A 130 -8.17 -13.85 -8.19
CA GLU A 130 -8.79 -12.56 -8.28
C GLU A 130 -9.11 -12.18 -9.71
N GLU A 131 -8.23 -12.50 -10.62
CA GLU A 131 -8.45 -12.20 -12.01
C GLU A 131 -9.61 -12.98 -12.58
N SER A 132 -9.75 -14.22 -12.17
CA SER A 132 -10.79 -15.05 -12.75
C SER A 132 -12.18 -14.69 -12.23
N GLU A 133 -12.27 -14.02 -11.12
CA GLU A 133 -13.56 -13.61 -10.60
C GLU A 133 -14.11 -12.37 -11.26
N GLU A 134 -13.29 -11.67 -11.96
CA GLU A 134 -13.74 -10.49 -12.67
C GLU A 134 -14.18 -10.77 -14.06
#